data_a4b25549357666c44626421f62bf9392
#
_entry.id   a4b25549357666c44626421f62bf9392
#
_cell.length_a   1.000
_cell.length_b   1.000
_cell.length_c   1.000
_cell.angle_alpha   90.00
_cell.angle_beta   90.00
_cell.angle_gamma   90.00
#
_symmetry.space_group_name_H-M   'P 1'
#
loop_
_entity.id
_entity.type
_entity.pdbx_description
1 polymer ?
#
loop_
_entity_poly.entity_id
_entity_poly.type
_entity_poly.pdbx_seq_one_letter_code
_entity_poly.pdbx_strand_id
1 'polypeptide(L)'
;MSAYHSRQLTVILCILAATFVYALTKLYRAQAAKESMVTPAPAAVYEIRGDVMHAGFYCFAQEQRASALLQATGGLKESKQLPVQRADFPVIKSGKKIIFKTGVAHEALWEISETGAAARLNFFLPVDINTASADELMLIPGIGTKTAEAVVEFRETHKRIKSLDELGSLPGMGEKKLQALLPYISIEQ
;
A
#
# COMPACT_ATOMS: atom_id res chain seq x y z
N MET A 1 -49.75 51.00 4.32
CA MET A 1 -48.31 50.92 3.95
C MET A 1 -47.55 49.83 4.66
N SER A 2 -47.98 49.30 5.80
CA SER A 2 -47.21 48.21 6.56
C SER A 2 -47.27 46.83 5.95
N ALA A 3 -48.36 46.42 5.31
CA ALA A 3 -48.54 45.08 4.73
C ALA A 3 -47.69 44.83 3.46
N TYR A 4 -47.30 45.86 2.75
CA TYR A 4 -46.42 45.74 1.56
C TYR A 4 -44.96 45.48 1.97
N HIS A 5 -44.48 46.15 3.00
CA HIS A 5 -43.12 45.96 3.54
C HIS A 5 -42.92 44.56 4.17
N SER A 6 -43.95 44.03 4.85
CA SER A 6 -43.85 42.69 5.43
C SER A 6 -43.76 41.59 4.38
N ARG A 7 -44.50 41.70 3.26
CA ARG A 7 -44.39 40.73 2.13
C ARG A 7 -43.04 40.80 1.44
N GLN A 8 -42.46 41.98 1.26
CA GLN A 8 -41.12 42.12 0.68
C GLN A 8 -40.05 41.51 1.59
N LEU A 9 -40.15 41.76 2.89
CA LEU A 9 -39.22 41.14 3.88
C LEU A 9 -39.31 39.61 3.88
N THR A 10 -40.49 39.03 3.78
CA THR A 10 -40.70 37.59 3.71
C THR A 10 -40.06 36.99 2.45
N VAL A 11 -40.23 37.64 1.29
CA VAL A 11 -39.61 37.17 0.03
C VAL A 11 -38.08 37.22 0.12
N ILE A 12 -37.51 38.31 0.66
CA ILE A 12 -36.05 38.43 0.83
C ILE A 12 -35.53 37.35 1.79
N LEU A 13 -36.23 37.11 2.90
CA LEU A 13 -35.86 36.02 3.85
C LEU A 13 -35.92 34.64 3.21
N CYS A 14 -36.91 34.34 2.38
CA CYS A 14 -37.01 33.07 1.65
C CYS A 14 -35.87 32.90 0.64
N ILE A 15 -35.48 33.97 -0.07
CA ILE A 15 -34.36 33.92 -1.01
C ILE A 15 -33.04 33.68 -0.26
N LEU A 16 -32.82 34.39 0.85
CA LEU A 16 -31.64 34.20 1.70
C LEU A 16 -31.57 32.80 2.28
N ALA A 17 -32.71 32.26 2.75
CA ALA A 17 -32.77 30.89 3.25
C ALA A 17 -32.47 29.86 2.14
N ALA A 18 -33.02 30.03 0.95
CA ALA A 18 -32.80 29.18 -0.19
C ALA A 18 -31.30 29.20 -0.65
N THR A 19 -30.68 30.38 -0.71
CA THR A 19 -29.26 30.52 -1.06
C THR A 19 -28.35 29.92 0.01
N PHE A 20 -28.71 30.06 1.28
CA PHE A 20 -27.98 29.48 2.39
C PHE A 20 -28.04 27.93 2.35
N VAL A 21 -29.22 27.35 2.14
CA VAL A 21 -29.41 25.89 1.97
C VAL A 21 -28.63 25.38 0.76
N TYR A 22 -28.66 26.12 -0.35
CA TYR A 22 -27.87 25.76 -1.55
C TYR A 22 -26.37 25.80 -1.26
N ALA A 23 -25.87 26.82 -0.56
CA ALA A 23 -24.47 26.90 -0.16
C ALA A 23 -24.06 25.76 0.77
N LEU A 24 -24.90 25.42 1.76
CA LEU A 24 -24.68 24.28 2.66
C LEU A 24 -24.65 22.94 1.91
N THR A 25 -25.58 22.71 0.99
CA THR A 25 -25.61 21.46 0.19
C THR A 25 -24.39 21.35 -0.73
N LYS A 26 -23.93 22.48 -1.28
CA LYS A 26 -22.70 22.51 -2.10
C LYS A 26 -21.46 22.20 -1.27
N LEU A 27 -21.34 22.79 -0.08
CA LEU A 27 -20.25 22.49 0.87
C LEU A 27 -20.28 21.03 1.30
N TYR A 28 -21.44 20.50 1.68
CA TYR A 28 -21.60 19.10 2.08
C TYR A 28 -21.23 18.13 0.95
N ARG A 29 -21.68 18.40 -0.28
CA ARG A 29 -21.31 17.61 -1.46
C ARG A 29 -19.82 17.68 -1.77
N ALA A 30 -19.19 18.84 -1.62
CA ALA A 30 -17.74 18.99 -1.82
C ALA A 30 -16.95 18.21 -0.77
N GLN A 31 -17.41 18.16 0.48
CA GLN A 31 -16.79 17.41 1.56
C GLN A 31 -16.98 15.90 1.37
N ALA A 32 -18.18 15.46 1.03
CA ALA A 32 -18.48 14.07 0.70
C ALA A 32 -17.70 13.57 -0.54
N ALA A 33 -17.52 14.42 -1.56
CA ALA A 33 -16.69 14.11 -2.72
C ALA A 33 -15.20 13.99 -2.36
N LYS A 34 -14.72 14.78 -1.41
CA LYS A 34 -13.33 14.71 -0.92
C LYS A 34 -13.08 13.43 -0.10
N GLU A 35 -14.06 12.99 0.68
CA GLU A 35 -14.00 11.71 1.40
C GLU A 35 -14.15 10.51 0.46
N SER A 36 -14.94 10.61 -0.61
CA SER A 36 -15.08 9.57 -1.65
C SER A 36 -13.84 9.42 -2.54
N MET A 37 -12.98 10.43 -2.64
CA MET A 37 -11.75 10.38 -3.43
C MET A 37 -10.58 9.73 -2.71
N VAL A 38 -10.68 9.47 -1.43
CA VAL A 38 -9.73 8.59 -0.74
C VAL A 38 -10.16 7.16 -1.06
N THR A 39 -9.76 6.66 -2.23
CA THR A 39 -9.67 5.22 -2.42
C THR A 39 -8.80 4.73 -1.27
N PRO A 40 -9.32 3.91 -0.34
CA PRO A 40 -8.46 3.36 0.68
C PRO A 40 -7.31 2.67 -0.04
N ALA A 41 -6.08 3.01 0.34
CA ALA A 41 -4.92 2.30 -0.17
C ALA A 41 -5.21 0.80 -0.04
N PRO A 42 -4.94 -0.02 -1.06
CA PRO A 42 -5.24 -1.44 -0.98
C PRO A 42 -4.58 -2.00 0.28
N ALA A 43 -5.37 -2.64 1.14
CA ALA A 43 -4.87 -3.15 2.41
C ALA A 43 -3.83 -4.26 2.21
N ALA A 44 -3.86 -4.94 1.05
CA ALA A 44 -2.90 -5.98 0.69
C ALA A 44 -2.57 -5.95 -0.82
N VAL A 45 -1.28 -5.94 -1.13
CA VAL A 45 -0.75 -5.98 -2.49
C VAL A 45 0.18 -7.17 -2.62
N TYR A 46 0.05 -7.91 -3.72
CA TYR A 46 0.85 -9.09 -4.02
C TYR A 46 1.40 -9.02 -5.43
N GLU A 47 2.65 -9.41 -5.60
CA GLU A 47 3.24 -9.67 -6.91
C GLU A 47 3.15 -11.18 -7.19
N ILE A 48 2.43 -11.57 -8.25
CA ILE A 48 2.27 -12.99 -8.60
C ILE A 48 3.00 -13.26 -9.90
N ARG A 49 3.86 -14.26 -9.89
CA ARG A 49 4.72 -14.69 -10.99
C ARG A 49 4.65 -16.20 -11.18
N GLY A 50 5.30 -16.67 -12.25
CA GLY A 50 5.47 -18.09 -12.56
C GLY A 50 4.44 -18.66 -13.52
N ASP A 51 4.05 -19.91 -13.32
CA ASP A 51 3.22 -20.70 -14.25
C ASP A 51 1.72 -20.42 -14.10
N VAL A 52 1.35 -19.17 -13.89
CA VAL A 52 -0.05 -18.72 -13.76
C VAL A 52 -0.58 -18.14 -15.06
N MET A 53 -1.91 -18.17 -15.26
CA MET A 53 -2.54 -17.63 -16.47
C MET A 53 -2.27 -16.13 -16.62
N HIS A 54 -2.43 -15.35 -15.54
CA HIS A 54 -2.20 -13.92 -15.54
C HIS A 54 -1.23 -13.55 -14.41
N ALA A 55 0.05 -13.38 -14.75
CA ALA A 55 1.05 -12.87 -13.82
C ALA A 55 0.93 -11.34 -13.71
N GLY A 56 1.14 -10.77 -12.51
CA GLY A 56 1.03 -9.33 -12.29
C GLY A 56 0.91 -8.94 -10.83
N PHE A 57 0.53 -7.69 -10.60
CA PHE A 57 0.22 -7.19 -9.27
C PHE A 57 -1.28 -7.28 -9.01
N TYR A 58 -1.63 -7.73 -7.82
CA TYR A 58 -3.00 -7.93 -7.36
C TYR A 58 -3.22 -7.19 -6.05
N CYS A 59 -4.30 -6.40 -6.01
CA CYS A 59 -4.67 -5.58 -4.86
C CYS A 59 -5.98 -6.11 -4.25
N PHE A 60 -6.00 -6.27 -2.94
CA PHE A 60 -7.15 -6.76 -2.18
C PHE A 60 -7.44 -5.84 -0.98
N ALA A 61 -8.67 -5.86 -0.51
CA ALA A 61 -9.10 -5.12 0.67
C ALA A 61 -8.53 -5.70 1.99
N GLN A 62 -8.07 -6.95 1.95
CA GLN A 62 -7.50 -7.66 3.11
C GLN A 62 -6.49 -8.72 2.67
N GLU A 63 -5.69 -9.21 3.60
CA GLU A 63 -4.72 -10.28 3.33
C GLU A 63 -5.40 -11.56 2.85
N GLN A 64 -4.76 -12.22 1.90
CA GLN A 64 -5.32 -13.37 1.18
C GLN A 64 -4.52 -14.64 1.44
N ARG A 65 -5.19 -15.79 1.27
CA ARG A 65 -4.53 -17.10 1.22
C ARG A 65 -3.94 -17.34 -0.18
N ALA A 66 -2.86 -18.11 -0.27
CA ALA A 66 -2.24 -18.44 -1.55
C ALA A 66 -3.22 -19.08 -2.55
N SER A 67 -4.21 -19.85 -2.07
CA SER A 67 -5.27 -20.39 -2.92
C SER A 67 -6.14 -19.34 -3.59
N ALA A 68 -6.54 -18.28 -2.85
CA ALA A 68 -7.32 -17.18 -3.39
C ALA A 68 -6.49 -16.34 -4.38
N LEU A 69 -5.19 -16.16 -4.11
CA LEU A 69 -4.26 -15.51 -5.03
C LEU A 69 -4.11 -16.29 -6.33
N LEU A 70 -3.98 -17.61 -6.26
CA LEU A 70 -3.92 -18.46 -7.44
C LEU A 70 -5.23 -18.41 -8.24
N GLN A 71 -6.39 -18.41 -7.59
CA GLN A 71 -7.68 -18.25 -8.25
C GLN A 71 -7.80 -16.90 -8.97
N ALA A 72 -7.35 -15.82 -8.33
CA ALA A 72 -7.38 -14.47 -8.91
C ALA A 72 -6.55 -14.38 -10.21
N THR A 73 -5.50 -15.18 -10.36
CA THR A 73 -4.69 -15.26 -11.59
C THR A 73 -5.30 -16.12 -12.70
N GLY A 74 -6.47 -16.74 -12.47
CA GLY A 74 -7.07 -17.70 -13.38
C GLY A 74 -6.50 -19.12 -13.26
N GLY A 75 -5.65 -19.38 -12.27
CA GLY A 75 -5.03 -20.68 -12.03
C GLY A 75 -3.70 -20.91 -12.76
N LEU A 76 -3.23 -22.15 -12.74
CA LEU A 76 -2.00 -22.55 -13.44
C LEU A 76 -2.25 -22.74 -14.94
N LYS A 77 -1.27 -22.41 -15.78
CA LYS A 77 -1.34 -22.52 -17.23
C LYS A 77 -1.59 -23.93 -17.73
N GLU A 78 -0.97 -24.92 -17.09
CA GLU A 78 -1.02 -26.33 -17.55
C GLU A 78 -1.98 -27.20 -16.75
N SER A 79 -2.61 -26.68 -15.71
CA SER A 79 -3.52 -27.46 -14.87
C SER A 79 -4.97 -27.18 -15.22
N LYS A 80 -5.70 -28.21 -15.66
CA LYS A 80 -7.15 -28.18 -15.84
C LYS A 80 -7.94 -28.27 -14.53
N GLN A 81 -7.28 -28.63 -13.44
CA GLN A 81 -7.88 -28.74 -12.12
C GLN A 81 -6.98 -28.05 -11.10
N LEU A 82 -7.51 -27.00 -10.48
CA LEU A 82 -6.87 -26.42 -9.30
C LEU A 82 -6.87 -27.47 -8.20
N PRO A 83 -5.72 -27.83 -7.60
CA PRO A 83 -5.71 -28.66 -6.40
C PRO A 83 -6.14 -27.77 -5.21
N VAL A 84 -7.39 -27.29 -5.25
CA VAL A 84 -7.96 -26.36 -4.25
C VAL A 84 -8.24 -27.05 -2.92
N GLN A 85 -8.03 -28.36 -2.81
CA GLN A 85 -8.46 -29.16 -1.66
C GLN A 85 -7.42 -29.39 -0.55
N ARG A 86 -6.22 -28.80 -0.63
CA ARG A 86 -5.34 -28.82 0.54
C ARG A 86 -5.65 -27.62 1.44
N ALA A 87 -6.24 -27.91 2.58
CA ALA A 87 -6.69 -26.97 3.59
C ALA A 87 -5.61 -26.07 4.23
N ASP A 88 -4.36 -26.18 3.83
CA ASP A 88 -3.20 -25.59 4.51
C ASP A 88 -2.51 -24.45 3.75
N PHE A 89 -3.24 -23.71 2.91
CA PHE A 89 -2.66 -22.50 2.32
C PHE A 89 -2.60 -21.37 3.37
N PRO A 90 -1.40 -20.92 3.75
CA PRO A 90 -1.26 -19.85 4.74
C PRO A 90 -1.84 -18.54 4.24
N VAL A 91 -2.24 -17.68 5.17
CA VAL A 91 -2.51 -16.28 4.88
C VAL A 91 -1.17 -15.59 4.62
N ILE A 92 -1.07 -14.90 3.50
CA ILE A 92 0.15 -14.23 3.06
C ILE A 92 0.02 -12.75 3.38
N LYS A 93 1.03 -12.19 4.06
CA LYS A 93 1.10 -10.76 4.35
C LYS A 93 1.25 -9.94 3.07
N SER A 94 0.75 -8.70 3.12
CA SER A 94 0.92 -7.73 2.04
C SER A 94 2.41 -7.48 1.70
N GLY A 95 2.68 -7.12 0.45
CA GLY A 95 4.02 -6.78 -0.01
C GLY A 95 4.91 -7.98 -0.32
N LYS A 96 4.32 -9.17 -0.45
CA LYS A 96 5.06 -10.39 -0.83
C LYS A 96 4.93 -10.68 -2.33
N LYS A 97 6.00 -11.27 -2.87
CA LYS A 97 6.04 -11.87 -4.21
C LYS A 97 5.84 -13.37 -4.07
N ILE A 98 4.86 -13.90 -4.80
CA ILE A 98 4.53 -15.31 -4.83
C ILE A 98 4.85 -15.84 -6.23
N ILE A 99 5.67 -16.87 -6.29
CA ILE A 99 6.03 -17.55 -7.53
C ILE A 99 5.36 -18.90 -7.53
N PHE A 100 4.35 -19.08 -8.36
CA PHE A 100 3.72 -20.38 -8.55
C PHE A 100 4.47 -21.18 -9.61
N LYS A 101 4.69 -22.45 -9.33
CA LYS A 101 5.33 -23.43 -10.23
C LYS A 101 4.41 -24.64 -10.37
N THR A 102 4.38 -25.23 -11.55
CA THR A 102 3.68 -26.50 -11.77
C THR A 102 4.60 -27.64 -11.35
N GLY A 103 4.20 -28.44 -10.37
CA GLY A 103 4.92 -29.65 -9.94
C GLY A 103 4.76 -30.81 -10.91
N VAL A 104 5.55 -31.89 -10.71
CA VAL A 104 5.56 -33.07 -11.58
C VAL A 104 4.19 -33.77 -11.66
N ALA A 105 3.39 -33.69 -10.59
CA ALA A 105 2.03 -34.23 -10.53
C ALA A 105 0.96 -33.20 -10.89
N HIS A 106 1.31 -32.13 -11.62
CA HIS A 106 0.43 -30.98 -11.92
C HIS A 106 -0.13 -30.28 -10.66
N GLU A 107 0.55 -30.42 -9.54
CA GLU A 107 0.25 -29.72 -8.30
C GLU A 107 0.83 -28.31 -8.32
N ALA A 108 0.17 -27.39 -7.62
CA ALA A 108 0.69 -26.03 -7.43
C ALA A 108 1.74 -26.04 -6.33
N LEU A 109 2.97 -25.72 -6.68
CA LEU A 109 4.04 -25.37 -5.75
C LEU A 109 4.16 -23.85 -5.72
N TRP A 110 4.51 -23.29 -4.57
CA TRP A 110 4.72 -21.85 -4.47
C TRP A 110 5.94 -21.53 -3.62
N GLU A 111 6.55 -20.43 -3.96
CA GLU A 111 7.66 -19.84 -3.23
C GLU A 111 7.29 -18.41 -2.89
N ILE A 112 7.54 -17.99 -1.64
CA ILE A 112 7.25 -16.64 -1.17
C ILE A 112 8.56 -15.89 -0.97
N SER A 113 8.65 -14.70 -1.52
CA SER A 113 9.79 -13.78 -1.34
C SER A 113 9.28 -12.36 -1.17
N GLU A 114 10.18 -11.44 -0.88
CA GLU A 114 9.83 -10.01 -0.83
C GLU A 114 9.60 -9.47 -2.24
N THR A 115 8.61 -8.59 -2.36
CA THR A 115 8.48 -7.75 -3.56
C THR A 115 9.59 -6.71 -3.55
N GLY A 116 10.24 -6.47 -4.69
CA GLY A 116 11.33 -5.51 -4.80
C GLY A 116 10.92 -4.09 -4.38
N ALA A 117 11.88 -3.31 -3.89
CA ALA A 117 11.65 -1.98 -3.32
C ALA A 117 10.95 -1.01 -4.28
N ALA A 118 11.29 -1.03 -5.57
CA ALA A 118 10.65 -0.19 -6.59
C ALA A 118 9.12 -0.44 -6.67
N ALA A 119 8.70 -1.71 -6.64
CA ALA A 119 7.29 -2.04 -6.66
C ALA A 119 6.61 -1.68 -5.35
N ARG A 120 7.26 -1.94 -4.20
CA ARG A 120 6.74 -1.55 -2.88
C ARG A 120 6.46 -0.06 -2.82
N LEU A 121 7.40 0.77 -3.24
CA LEU A 121 7.26 2.23 -3.26
C LEU A 121 6.12 2.70 -4.19
N ASN A 122 5.95 2.08 -5.36
CA ASN A 122 4.85 2.40 -6.28
C ASN A 122 3.46 2.10 -5.69
N PHE A 123 3.36 1.16 -4.77
CA PHE A 123 2.12 0.82 -4.07
C PHE A 123 2.04 1.40 -2.66
N PHE A 124 2.90 2.37 -2.32
CA PHE A 124 2.97 2.99 -0.99
C PHE A 124 3.20 1.98 0.15
N LEU A 125 3.89 0.89 -0.15
CA LEU A 125 4.32 -0.09 0.85
C LEU A 125 5.71 0.27 1.36
N PRO A 126 5.96 0.19 2.66
CA PRO A 126 7.27 0.47 3.21
C PRO A 126 8.30 -0.59 2.81
N VAL A 127 9.53 -0.17 2.62
CA VAL A 127 10.69 -1.03 2.32
C VAL A 127 11.36 -1.42 3.62
N ASP A 128 11.64 -2.71 3.82
CA ASP A 128 12.37 -3.15 5.01
C ASP A 128 13.84 -2.80 4.90
N ILE A 129 14.29 -1.95 5.84
CA ILE A 129 15.66 -1.43 5.87
C ILE A 129 16.71 -2.49 6.19
N ASN A 130 16.30 -3.62 6.79
CA ASN A 130 17.19 -4.71 7.14
C ASN A 130 17.46 -5.67 5.98
N THR A 131 16.57 -5.74 4.99
CA THR A 131 16.67 -6.69 3.87
C THR A 131 16.98 -6.04 2.53
N ALA A 132 16.59 -4.78 2.33
CA ALA A 132 16.81 -4.06 1.08
C ALA A 132 18.30 -3.90 0.73
N SER A 133 18.66 -4.06 -0.54
CA SER A 133 20.00 -3.78 -1.03
C SER A 133 20.33 -2.28 -0.98
N ALA A 134 21.60 -1.90 -1.11
CA ALA A 134 21.99 -0.49 -1.18
C ALA A 134 21.29 0.23 -2.35
N ASP A 135 21.20 -0.41 -3.52
CA ASP A 135 20.51 0.12 -4.69
C ASP A 135 19.02 0.30 -4.44
N GLU A 136 18.37 -0.64 -3.75
CA GLU A 136 16.96 -0.54 -3.36
C GLU A 136 16.72 0.56 -2.35
N LEU A 137 17.61 0.75 -1.39
CA LEU A 137 17.53 1.85 -0.42
C LEU A 137 17.65 3.21 -1.11
N MET A 138 18.47 3.34 -2.15
CA MET A 138 18.61 4.58 -2.95
C MET A 138 17.33 4.95 -3.72
N LEU A 139 16.39 4.03 -3.92
CA LEU A 139 15.08 4.35 -4.52
C LEU A 139 14.17 5.12 -3.56
N ILE A 140 14.46 5.09 -2.25
CA ILE A 140 13.68 5.80 -1.24
C ILE A 140 14.02 7.30 -1.29
N PRO A 141 13.00 8.18 -1.44
CA PRO A 141 13.22 9.62 -1.47
C PRO A 141 14.00 10.11 -0.25
N GLY A 142 15.15 10.73 -0.48
CA GLY A 142 16.00 11.25 0.59
C GLY A 142 17.12 10.30 1.03
N ILE A 143 17.20 9.07 0.57
CA ILE A 143 18.34 8.18 0.79
C ILE A 143 19.26 8.27 -0.43
N GLY A 144 20.45 8.82 -0.25
CA GLY A 144 21.52 8.82 -1.24
C GLY A 144 22.55 7.73 -0.96
N THR A 145 23.52 7.57 -1.87
CA THR A 145 24.56 6.53 -1.84
C THR A 145 25.23 6.40 -0.46
N LYS A 146 25.74 7.51 0.08
CA LYS A 146 26.41 7.49 1.39
C LYS A 146 25.52 7.01 2.54
N THR A 147 24.24 7.36 2.50
CA THR A 147 23.29 6.93 3.55
C THR A 147 22.92 5.48 3.38
N ALA A 148 22.73 5.01 2.12
CA ALA A 148 22.45 3.60 1.84
C ALA A 148 23.61 2.70 2.25
N GLU A 149 24.85 3.09 1.93
CA GLU A 149 26.09 2.38 2.34
C GLU A 149 26.20 2.33 3.87
N ALA A 150 25.97 3.45 4.58
CA ALA A 150 26.00 3.49 6.03
C ALA A 150 24.95 2.57 6.69
N VAL A 151 23.76 2.47 6.10
CA VAL A 151 22.71 1.52 6.56
C VAL A 151 23.18 0.08 6.39
N VAL A 152 23.73 -0.27 5.22
CA VAL A 152 24.22 -1.62 4.94
C VAL A 152 25.38 -1.96 5.89
N GLU A 153 26.38 -1.11 6.01
CA GLU A 153 27.52 -1.31 6.91
C GLU A 153 27.09 -1.48 8.37
N PHE A 154 26.14 -0.66 8.82
CA PHE A 154 25.63 -0.76 10.19
C PHE A 154 24.97 -2.12 10.45
N ARG A 155 24.06 -2.56 9.56
CA ARG A 155 23.37 -3.85 9.75
C ARG A 155 24.31 -5.06 9.62
N GLU A 156 25.36 -4.98 8.81
CA GLU A 156 26.40 -6.02 8.72
C GLU A 156 27.22 -6.13 10.02
N THR A 157 27.55 -4.97 10.62
CA THR A 157 28.32 -4.90 11.88
C THR A 157 27.48 -5.31 13.09
N HIS A 158 26.22 -4.84 13.16
CA HIS A 158 25.31 -5.04 14.31
C HIS A 158 24.27 -6.13 14.08
N LYS A 159 24.36 -6.88 12.98
CA LYS A 159 23.45 -7.90 12.47
C LYS A 159 22.13 -7.34 11.95
N ARG A 160 21.58 -6.30 12.53
CA ARG A 160 20.32 -5.64 12.08
C ARG A 160 20.12 -4.31 12.81
N ILE A 161 19.31 -3.45 12.20
CA ILE A 161 18.76 -2.23 12.81
C ILE A 161 17.47 -2.62 13.53
N LYS A 162 17.40 -2.29 14.85
CA LYS A 162 16.29 -2.70 15.73
C LYS A 162 15.31 -1.57 16.01
N SER A 163 15.76 -0.32 15.90
CA SER A 163 14.96 0.85 16.24
C SER A 163 15.23 2.03 15.31
N LEU A 164 14.29 2.97 15.32
CA LEU A 164 14.45 4.26 14.61
C LEU A 164 15.57 5.10 15.20
N ASP A 165 15.87 4.97 16.50
CA ASP A 165 16.96 5.70 17.16
C ASP A 165 18.31 5.22 16.63
N GLU A 166 18.50 3.91 16.45
CA GLU A 166 19.69 3.36 15.83
C GLU A 166 19.86 3.88 14.40
N LEU A 167 18.78 3.90 13.63
CA LEU A 167 18.78 4.46 12.29
C LEU A 167 19.11 5.96 12.28
N GLY A 168 18.58 6.72 13.24
CA GLY A 168 18.82 8.15 13.41
C GLY A 168 20.27 8.48 13.78
N SER A 169 21.01 7.54 14.37
CA SER A 169 22.41 7.71 14.73
C SER A 169 23.38 7.61 13.54
N LEU A 170 22.89 7.14 12.37
CA LEU A 170 23.73 6.95 11.19
C LEU A 170 24.13 8.28 10.54
N PRO A 171 25.33 8.35 9.94
CA PRO A 171 25.78 9.54 9.23
C PRO A 171 24.78 9.97 8.13
N GLY A 172 24.36 11.24 8.21
CA GLY A 172 23.41 11.81 7.25
C GLY A 172 21.94 11.43 7.49
N MET A 173 21.59 10.87 8.66
CA MET A 173 20.24 10.47 9.06
C MET A 173 19.71 11.34 10.21
N GLY A 174 19.80 12.66 10.09
CA GLY A 174 19.26 13.56 11.11
C GLY A 174 17.74 13.43 11.30
N GLU A 175 17.23 13.87 12.44
CA GLU A 175 15.85 13.72 12.88
C GLU A 175 14.81 14.15 11.84
N LYS A 176 14.98 15.30 11.18
CA LYS A 176 14.07 15.78 10.13
C LYS A 176 14.01 14.80 8.94
N LYS A 177 15.15 14.23 8.58
CA LYS A 177 15.24 13.26 7.49
C LYS A 177 14.61 11.94 7.89
N LEU A 178 14.87 11.48 9.11
CA LEU A 178 14.26 10.26 9.64
C LEU A 178 12.74 10.35 9.63
N GLN A 179 12.16 11.46 10.10
CA GLN A 179 10.71 11.67 10.05
C GLN A 179 10.15 11.65 8.63
N ALA A 180 10.87 12.23 7.66
CA ALA A 180 10.44 12.20 6.26
C ALA A 180 10.51 10.80 5.65
N LEU A 181 11.34 9.90 6.18
CA LEU A 181 11.50 8.53 5.69
C LEU A 181 10.50 7.54 6.27
N LEU A 182 9.86 7.84 7.41
CA LEU A 182 8.91 6.93 8.09
C LEU A 182 7.83 6.33 7.19
N PRO A 183 7.23 7.06 6.22
CA PRO A 183 6.23 6.48 5.34
C PRO A 183 6.80 5.43 4.36
N TYR A 184 8.11 5.44 4.12
CA TYR A 184 8.77 4.64 3.09
C TYR A 184 9.55 3.45 3.63
N ILE A 185 9.79 3.40 4.94
CA ILE A 185 10.63 2.38 5.58
C ILE A 185 9.88 1.56 6.61
N SER A 186 10.26 0.30 6.76
CA SER A 186 9.88 -0.55 7.88
C SER A 186 11.11 -1.17 8.53
N ILE A 187 10.98 -1.47 9.82
CA ILE A 187 11.94 -2.25 10.59
C ILE A 187 11.18 -3.52 10.99
N GLU A 188 11.19 -4.53 10.13
CA GLU A 188 10.57 -5.82 10.47
C GLU A 188 11.45 -6.56 11.48
N GLN A 189 10.84 -7.15 12.49
CA GLN A 189 11.53 -7.92 13.55
C GLN A 189 11.75 -9.36 13.12
#